data_5ec4cace6631c2888ad0f8259bc4ea14
#
_entry.id   5ec4cace6631c2888ad0f8259bc4ea14
#
_cell.length_a   1.000
_cell.length_b   1.000
_cell.length_c   1.000
_cell.angle_alpha   90.00
_cell.angle_beta   90.00
_cell.angle_gamma   90.00
#
_symmetry.space_group_name_H-M   'P 1'
#
loop_
_entity.id
_entity.type
_entity.pdbx_description
1 polymer ?
#
loop_
_entity_poly.entity_id
_entity_poly.type
_entity_poly.pdbx_seq_one_letter_code
_entity_poly.pdbx_strand_id
1 'polypeptide(L)'
;MYPVAIGVIDSETNENWVWFMKRLKEAIGTPVGLTFSTDCGQAVMNGVSEVFPQAEHRECMYHLVQNFKKRYSGEIFDKHLWQSAYSWNSYMFEKHYQAMAAYNLEAMKYLQETHKKLWTRSQFSTLSKVDYITNNLAEAFNNWVSIDNYLLH
;
A
#
# COMPACT_ATOMS: atom_id res chain seq x y z
N MET A 1 -15.28 4.79 -8.55
CA MET A 1 -14.17 5.61 -8.00
C MET A 1 -13.84 6.67 -9.03
N TYR A 2 -13.56 7.89 -8.57
CA TYR A 2 -13.19 8.99 -9.48
C TYR A 2 -11.75 9.41 -9.17
N PRO A 3 -10.92 9.76 -10.19
CA PRO A 3 -9.62 10.35 -9.97
C PRO A 3 -9.79 11.70 -9.25
N VAL A 4 -9.03 11.90 -8.19
CA VAL A 4 -9.07 13.15 -7.40
C VAL A 4 -8.03 14.14 -7.93
N ALA A 5 -6.86 13.65 -8.30
CA ALA A 5 -5.78 14.42 -8.89
C ALA A 5 -4.93 13.54 -9.79
N ILE A 6 -4.34 14.14 -10.80
CA ILE A 6 -3.38 13.52 -11.71
C ILE A 6 -2.18 14.46 -11.79
N GLY A 7 -0.98 13.91 -11.76
CA GLY A 7 0.27 14.64 -11.95
C GLY A 7 1.16 13.94 -12.94
N VAL A 8 1.86 14.71 -13.76
CA VAL A 8 2.92 14.21 -14.64
C VAL A 8 4.25 14.59 -14.01
N ILE A 9 5.09 13.60 -13.80
CA ILE A 9 6.44 13.75 -13.24
C ILE A 9 7.44 13.07 -14.19
N ASP A 10 8.64 13.58 -14.27
CA ASP A 10 9.71 13.03 -15.11
C ASP A 10 10.34 11.77 -14.51
N SER A 11 10.31 11.64 -13.19
CA SER A 11 10.90 10.51 -12.48
C SER A 11 10.31 10.37 -11.06
N GLU A 12 10.36 9.17 -10.50
CA GLU A 12 9.85 8.86 -9.15
C GLU A 12 10.88 9.22 -8.07
N THR A 13 11.18 10.52 -7.91
CA THR A 13 12.05 11.02 -6.84
C THR A 13 11.27 11.46 -5.61
N ASN A 14 11.97 11.62 -4.48
CA ASN A 14 11.38 12.17 -3.27
C ASN A 14 10.81 13.59 -3.51
N GLU A 15 11.55 14.43 -4.23
CA GLU A 15 11.17 15.82 -4.52
C GLU A 15 9.87 15.86 -5.33
N ASN A 16 9.75 15.04 -6.36
CA ASN A 16 8.57 14.97 -7.22
C ASN A 16 7.34 14.47 -6.47
N TRP A 17 7.51 13.41 -5.64
CA TRP A 17 6.41 12.92 -4.81
C TRP A 17 6.00 13.93 -3.72
N VAL A 18 6.95 14.59 -3.08
CA VAL A 18 6.66 15.67 -2.10
C VAL A 18 5.92 16.83 -2.78
N TRP A 19 6.36 17.24 -3.98
CA TRP A 19 5.67 18.25 -4.77
C TRP A 19 4.22 17.84 -5.07
N PHE A 20 4.01 16.62 -5.58
CA PHE A 20 2.67 16.13 -5.89
C PHE A 20 1.78 16.07 -4.64
N MET A 21 2.30 15.57 -3.53
CA MET A 21 1.54 15.49 -2.26
C MET A 21 1.20 16.89 -1.71
N LYS A 22 2.08 17.88 -1.86
CA LYS A 22 1.78 19.28 -1.48
C LYS A 22 0.63 19.85 -2.32
N ARG A 23 0.64 19.65 -3.64
CA ARG A 23 -0.47 20.08 -4.52
C ARG A 23 -1.77 19.37 -4.17
N LEU A 24 -1.70 18.07 -3.90
CA LEU A 24 -2.86 17.31 -3.44
C LEU A 24 -3.41 17.88 -2.12
N LYS A 25 -2.54 18.19 -1.16
CA LYS A 25 -2.94 18.78 0.13
C LYS A 25 -3.62 20.12 -0.01
N GLU A 26 -3.17 20.96 -0.94
CA GLU A 26 -3.82 22.23 -1.26
C GLU A 26 -5.25 22.03 -1.78
N ALA A 27 -5.47 20.97 -2.57
CA ALA A 27 -6.76 20.68 -3.17
C ALA A 27 -7.76 20.03 -2.19
N ILE A 28 -7.31 19.08 -1.36
CA ILE A 28 -8.22 18.27 -0.52
C ILE A 28 -8.12 18.58 0.98
N GLY A 29 -7.11 19.33 1.42
CA GLY A 29 -6.83 19.55 2.83
C GLY A 29 -6.38 18.26 3.55
N THR A 30 -6.75 18.14 4.82
CA THR A 30 -6.44 16.99 5.69
C THR A 30 -7.70 16.47 6.37
N PRO A 31 -8.64 15.87 5.64
CA PRO A 31 -9.88 15.37 6.23
C PRO A 31 -9.60 14.26 7.25
N VAL A 32 -10.45 14.20 8.28
CA VAL A 32 -10.39 13.16 9.31
C VAL A 32 -10.59 11.79 8.65
N GLY A 33 -9.74 10.82 8.99
CA GLY A 33 -9.78 9.49 8.43
C GLY A 33 -9.15 9.37 7.02
N LEU A 34 -8.43 10.42 6.58
CA LEU A 34 -7.67 10.37 5.32
C LEU A 34 -6.70 9.19 5.35
N THR A 35 -6.75 8.39 4.30
CA THR A 35 -5.96 7.17 4.18
C THR A 35 -5.32 7.12 2.80
N PHE A 36 -4.03 6.80 2.78
CA PHE A 36 -3.28 6.52 1.55
C PHE A 36 -3.00 5.02 1.46
N SER A 37 -3.16 4.45 0.28
CA SER A 37 -2.67 3.11 -0.06
C SER A 37 -1.69 3.24 -1.20
N THR A 38 -0.42 2.92 -0.96
CA THR A 38 0.65 3.05 -1.95
C THR A 38 1.33 1.70 -2.18
N ASP A 39 2.08 1.60 -3.25
CA ASP A 39 3.05 0.54 -3.41
C ASP A 39 4.20 0.68 -2.39
N CYS A 40 5.20 -0.22 -2.50
CA CYS A 40 6.37 -0.21 -1.61
C CYS A 40 7.46 0.79 -2.07
N GLY A 41 7.15 1.73 -2.95
CA GLY A 41 8.11 2.73 -3.46
C GLY A 41 8.56 3.69 -2.35
N GLN A 42 9.87 3.75 -2.08
CA GLN A 42 10.38 4.57 -0.98
C GLN A 42 10.06 6.06 -1.16
N ALA A 43 10.12 6.57 -2.39
CA ALA A 43 9.87 7.97 -2.70
C ALA A 43 8.43 8.39 -2.42
N VAL A 44 7.43 7.59 -2.85
CA VAL A 44 6.01 7.87 -2.57
C VAL A 44 5.72 7.73 -1.07
N MET A 45 6.30 6.74 -0.39
CA MET A 45 6.14 6.58 1.07
C MET A 45 6.68 7.78 1.83
N ASN A 46 7.85 8.31 1.44
CA ASN A 46 8.44 9.51 2.02
C ASN A 46 7.57 10.74 1.76
N GLY A 47 7.07 10.92 0.53
CA GLY A 47 6.18 12.02 0.17
C GLY A 47 4.91 12.07 1.01
N VAL A 48 4.23 10.93 1.18
CA VAL A 48 3.05 10.83 2.06
C VAL A 48 3.42 11.16 3.51
N SER A 49 4.49 10.56 4.03
CA SER A 49 4.89 10.75 5.44
C SER A 49 5.29 12.19 5.74
N GLU A 50 5.93 12.90 4.81
CA GLU A 50 6.33 14.29 4.97
C GLU A 50 5.12 15.24 4.93
N VAL A 51 4.23 15.06 3.96
CA VAL A 51 3.15 16.03 3.68
C VAL A 51 1.90 15.75 4.49
N PHE A 52 1.61 14.48 4.73
CA PHE A 52 0.43 14.02 5.46
C PHE A 52 0.78 13.14 6.68
N PRO A 53 1.56 13.64 7.65
CA PRO A 53 2.06 12.84 8.77
C PRO A 53 0.96 12.26 9.67
N GLN A 54 -0.26 12.81 9.62
CA GLN A 54 -1.42 12.36 10.40
C GLN A 54 -2.33 11.40 9.63
N ALA A 55 -2.11 11.22 8.34
CA ALA A 55 -2.91 10.29 7.54
C ALA A 55 -2.50 8.83 7.81
N GLU A 56 -3.48 7.94 7.78
CA GLU A 56 -3.19 6.52 7.81
C GLU A 56 -2.53 6.12 6.49
N HIS A 57 -1.37 5.46 6.58
CA HIS A 57 -0.65 5.01 5.40
C HIS A 57 -0.61 3.49 5.36
N ARG A 58 -1.25 2.93 4.36
CA ARG A 58 -1.35 1.49 4.10
C ARG A 58 -0.43 1.09 2.95
N GLU A 59 0.10 -0.09 3.04
CA GLU A 59 0.86 -0.70 1.96
C GLU A 59 -0.05 -1.56 1.08
N CYS A 60 0.11 -1.46 -0.23
CA CYS A 60 -0.63 -2.29 -1.17
C CYS A 60 -0.23 -3.76 -1.01
N MET A 61 -1.15 -4.59 -0.60
CA MET A 61 -0.91 -6.01 -0.36
C MET A 61 -0.46 -6.77 -1.61
N TYR A 62 -0.92 -6.38 -2.79
CA TYR A 62 -0.47 -6.97 -4.04
C TYR A 62 1.05 -6.80 -4.23
N HIS A 63 1.56 -5.58 -4.10
CA HIS A 63 2.99 -5.28 -4.22
C HIS A 63 3.81 -5.91 -3.10
N LEU A 64 3.28 -5.92 -1.87
CA LEU A 64 3.91 -6.61 -0.74
C LEU A 64 4.12 -8.09 -1.08
N VAL A 65 3.08 -8.80 -1.52
CA VAL A 65 3.17 -10.22 -1.87
C VAL A 65 4.15 -10.45 -3.03
N GLN A 66 4.12 -9.62 -4.07
CA GLN A 66 5.07 -9.72 -5.18
C GLN A 66 6.51 -9.56 -4.71
N ASN A 67 6.80 -8.58 -3.85
CA ASN A 67 8.15 -8.36 -3.32
C ASN A 67 8.58 -9.47 -2.37
N PHE A 68 7.68 -9.94 -1.51
CA PHE A 68 7.94 -11.07 -0.62
C PHE A 68 8.30 -12.34 -1.41
N LYS A 69 7.53 -12.66 -2.45
CA LYS A 69 7.73 -13.86 -3.29
C LYS A 69 9.03 -13.85 -4.10
N LYS A 70 9.67 -12.71 -4.30
CA LYS A 70 11.00 -12.64 -4.90
C LYS A 70 12.09 -13.29 -4.03
N ARG A 71 11.85 -13.43 -2.72
CA ARG A 71 12.81 -13.95 -1.75
C ARG A 71 12.35 -15.23 -1.06
N TYR A 72 11.06 -15.33 -0.80
CA TYR A 72 10.48 -16.42 -0.03
C TYR A 72 9.27 -17.01 -0.76
N SER A 73 9.26 -18.32 -0.93
CA SER A 73 8.19 -19.07 -1.59
C SER A 73 7.75 -20.26 -0.74
N GLY A 74 6.57 -20.78 -1.00
CA GLY A 74 6.01 -21.94 -0.34
C GLY A 74 4.50 -21.85 -0.16
N GLU A 75 3.81 -22.97 -0.21
CA GLU A 75 2.35 -23.07 -0.09
C GLU A 75 1.82 -22.44 1.20
N ILE A 76 2.59 -22.49 2.27
CA ILE A 76 2.22 -21.89 3.55
C ILE A 76 2.06 -20.35 3.42
N PHE A 77 2.94 -19.70 2.68
CA PHE A 77 2.85 -18.26 2.42
C PHE A 77 1.70 -17.94 1.46
N ASP A 78 1.52 -18.73 0.41
CA ASP A 78 0.40 -18.57 -0.52
C ASP A 78 -0.95 -18.64 0.19
N LYS A 79 -1.06 -19.56 1.14
CA LYS A 79 -2.28 -19.76 1.94
C LYS A 79 -2.48 -18.66 2.99
N HIS A 80 -1.44 -18.26 3.71
CA HIS A 80 -1.61 -17.49 4.94
C HIS A 80 -1.34 -15.98 4.81
N LEU A 81 -0.55 -15.50 3.83
CA LEU A 81 -0.31 -14.07 3.66
C LEU A 81 -1.59 -13.28 3.40
N TRP A 82 -2.39 -13.70 2.42
CA TRP A 82 -3.66 -13.04 2.12
C TRP A 82 -4.67 -13.18 3.24
N GLN A 83 -4.71 -14.33 3.92
CA GLN A 83 -5.60 -14.54 5.05
C GLN A 83 -5.25 -13.61 6.22
N SER A 84 -3.95 -13.39 6.47
CA SER A 84 -3.49 -12.40 7.45
C SER A 84 -3.97 -10.99 7.07
N ALA A 85 -3.81 -10.59 5.81
CA ALA A 85 -4.19 -9.26 5.32
C ALA A 85 -5.70 -9.01 5.43
N TYR A 86 -6.52 -10.01 5.13
CA TYR A 86 -7.99 -9.93 5.24
C TYR A 86 -8.53 -10.08 6.66
N SER A 87 -7.70 -10.45 7.63
CA SER A 87 -8.15 -10.64 9.02
C SER A 87 -8.60 -9.33 9.65
N TRP A 88 -9.84 -9.29 10.16
CA TRP A 88 -10.42 -8.14 10.83
C TRP A 88 -10.06 -8.03 12.32
N ASN A 89 -9.60 -9.10 12.93
CA ASN A 89 -9.22 -9.13 14.33
C ASN A 89 -7.81 -9.68 14.53
N SER A 90 -7.18 -9.23 15.60
CA SER A 90 -5.80 -9.57 15.94
C SER A 90 -5.59 -11.07 16.17
N TYR A 91 -6.59 -11.79 16.67
CA TYR A 91 -6.48 -13.24 16.90
C TYR A 91 -6.33 -14.01 15.59
N MET A 92 -7.16 -13.70 14.57
CA MET A 92 -7.07 -14.37 13.27
C MET A 92 -5.80 -13.97 12.52
N PHE A 93 -5.40 -12.70 12.61
CA PHE A 93 -4.11 -12.24 12.09
C PHE A 93 -2.97 -13.05 12.70
N GLU A 94 -2.90 -13.11 14.03
CA GLU A 94 -1.83 -13.80 14.75
C GLU A 94 -1.79 -15.29 14.41
N LYS A 95 -2.93 -15.96 14.32
CA LYS A 95 -3.03 -17.36 13.93
C LYS A 95 -2.34 -17.63 12.57
N HIS A 96 -2.61 -16.81 11.57
CA HIS A 96 -2.01 -16.95 10.25
C HIS A 96 -0.54 -16.56 10.26
N TYR A 97 -0.19 -15.49 10.99
CA TYR A 97 1.17 -15.03 11.16
C TYR A 97 2.06 -16.09 11.80
N GLN A 98 1.62 -16.71 12.90
CA GLN A 98 2.36 -17.76 13.60
C GLN A 98 2.53 -19.02 12.76
N ALA A 99 1.56 -19.39 11.94
CA ALA A 99 1.71 -20.51 11.01
C ALA A 99 2.87 -20.28 10.00
N MET A 100 3.00 -19.05 9.49
CA MET A 100 4.12 -18.67 8.61
C MET A 100 5.44 -18.58 9.39
N ALA A 101 5.44 -18.01 10.60
CA ALA A 101 6.63 -17.89 11.44
C ALA A 101 7.19 -19.26 11.86
N ALA A 102 6.33 -20.22 12.18
CA ALA A 102 6.74 -21.58 12.48
C ALA A 102 7.38 -22.30 11.28
N TYR A 103 6.98 -21.94 10.07
CA TYR A 103 7.55 -22.48 8.84
C TYR A 103 8.90 -21.81 8.49
N ASN A 104 8.96 -20.48 8.56
CA ASN A 104 10.19 -19.73 8.27
C ASN A 104 10.21 -18.39 9.02
N LEU A 105 10.92 -18.36 10.13
CA LEU A 105 11.05 -17.17 10.98
C LEU A 105 11.80 -16.01 10.28
N GLU A 106 12.80 -16.33 9.45
CA GLU A 106 13.58 -15.33 8.69
C GLU A 106 12.67 -14.56 7.70
N ALA A 107 11.78 -15.29 7.02
CA ALA A 107 10.82 -14.67 6.11
C ALA A 107 9.90 -13.69 6.84
N MET A 108 9.48 -14.02 8.06
CA MET A 108 8.62 -13.14 8.86
C MET A 108 9.36 -11.94 9.44
N LYS A 109 10.65 -12.08 9.81
CA LYS A 109 11.50 -10.96 10.16
C LYS A 109 11.67 -10.00 9.00
N TYR A 110 11.96 -10.53 7.79
CA TYR A 110 12.02 -9.71 6.58
C TYR A 110 10.72 -8.92 6.36
N LEU A 111 9.57 -9.57 6.51
CA LEU A 111 8.27 -8.91 6.37
C LEU A 111 8.12 -7.75 7.36
N GLN A 112 8.45 -7.95 8.62
CA GLN A 112 8.39 -6.90 9.66
C GLN A 112 9.36 -5.74 9.42
N GLU A 113 10.57 -6.04 8.99
CA GLU A 113 11.63 -5.04 8.82
C GLU A 113 11.46 -4.22 7.54
N THR A 114 10.98 -4.84 6.46
CA THR A 114 10.86 -4.22 5.14
C THR A 114 9.49 -3.56 4.96
N HIS A 115 8.43 -4.19 5.44
CA HIS A 115 7.05 -3.77 5.23
C HIS A 115 6.47 -3.17 6.51
N LYS A 116 6.90 -1.93 6.82
CA LYS A 116 6.58 -1.23 8.09
C LYS A 116 5.25 -0.51 8.10
N LYS A 117 4.60 -0.38 6.94
CA LYS A 117 3.28 0.26 6.84
C LYS A 117 2.18 -0.75 7.13
N LEU A 118 0.97 -0.26 7.37
CA LEU A 118 -0.18 -1.11 7.65
C LEU A 118 -0.58 -1.90 6.38
N TRP A 119 -0.72 -3.20 6.49
CA TRP A 119 -1.09 -4.07 5.38
C TRP A 119 -2.19 -5.09 5.74
N THR A 120 -2.67 -5.08 6.98
CA THR A 120 -3.74 -5.96 7.47
C THR A 120 -4.91 -5.16 8.01
N ARG A 121 -6.12 -5.61 7.72
CA ARG A 121 -7.36 -4.97 8.19
C ARG A 121 -7.45 -4.87 9.70
N SER A 122 -6.90 -5.82 10.43
CA SER A 122 -6.90 -5.82 11.91
C SER A 122 -6.16 -4.63 12.54
N GLN A 123 -5.33 -3.94 11.76
CA GLN A 123 -4.55 -2.77 12.18
C GLN A 123 -5.12 -1.45 11.64
N PHE A 124 -6.14 -1.49 10.78
CA PHE A 124 -6.70 -0.29 10.17
C PHE A 124 -7.51 0.53 11.17
N SER A 125 -7.39 1.85 11.06
CA SER A 125 -8.17 2.77 11.86
C SER A 125 -9.66 2.68 11.52
N THR A 126 -10.50 2.70 12.55
CA THR A 126 -11.96 2.79 12.39
C THR A 126 -12.45 4.17 11.90
N LEU A 127 -11.57 5.17 11.91
CA LEU A 127 -11.86 6.50 11.35
C LEU A 127 -11.94 6.47 9.82
N SER A 128 -11.13 5.61 9.19
CA SER A 128 -11.22 5.36 7.75
C SER A 128 -12.45 4.52 7.43
N LYS A 129 -13.25 4.98 6.47
CA LYS A 129 -14.43 4.24 5.98
C LYS A 129 -14.10 3.26 4.85
N VAL A 130 -12.82 3.10 4.53
CA VAL A 130 -12.33 2.28 3.42
C VAL A 130 -11.52 1.11 3.97
N ASP A 131 -11.82 -0.08 3.49
CA ASP A 131 -11.19 -1.34 3.91
C ASP A 131 -10.31 -1.98 2.82
N TYR A 132 -10.03 -1.27 1.73
CA TYR A 132 -9.18 -1.76 0.66
C TYR A 132 -7.75 -2.02 1.17
N ILE A 133 -7.23 -3.18 0.76
CA ILE A 133 -5.84 -3.61 1.05
C ILE A 133 -4.96 -3.59 -0.21
N THR A 134 -5.51 -3.15 -1.34
CA THR A 134 -4.78 -3.01 -2.61
C THR A 134 -5.08 -1.67 -3.26
N ASN A 135 -4.17 -1.19 -4.10
CA ASN A 135 -4.34 0.02 -4.92
C ASN A 135 -4.76 -0.29 -6.37
N ASN A 136 -5.25 -1.50 -6.66
CA ASN A 136 -5.60 -1.97 -8.00
C ASN A 136 -6.46 -0.99 -8.81
N LEU A 137 -7.29 -0.19 -8.15
CA LEU A 137 -8.14 0.79 -8.83
C LEU A 137 -7.33 1.95 -9.42
N ALA A 138 -6.28 2.41 -8.71
CA ALA A 138 -5.38 3.43 -9.21
C ALA A 138 -4.54 2.88 -10.39
N GLU A 139 -4.07 1.65 -10.28
CA GLU A 139 -3.34 0.97 -11.34
C GLU A 139 -4.20 0.75 -12.60
N ALA A 140 -5.44 0.31 -12.44
CA ALA A 140 -6.38 0.14 -13.54
C ALA A 140 -6.63 1.48 -14.26
N PHE A 141 -6.76 2.56 -13.51
CA PHE A 141 -6.91 3.90 -14.06
C PHE A 141 -5.64 4.35 -14.83
N ASN A 142 -4.46 4.16 -14.24
CA ASN A 142 -3.19 4.50 -14.89
C ASN A 142 -2.99 3.72 -16.21
N ASN A 143 -3.34 2.43 -16.20
CA ASN A 143 -3.28 1.60 -17.40
C ASN A 143 -4.24 2.11 -18.49
N TRP A 144 -5.45 2.49 -18.12
CA TRP A 144 -6.42 3.05 -19.04
C TRP A 144 -5.93 4.37 -19.66
N VAL A 145 -5.43 5.29 -18.84
CA VAL A 145 -4.86 6.57 -19.34
C VAL A 145 -3.65 6.32 -20.26
N SER A 146 -2.82 5.33 -19.96
CA SER A 146 -1.67 4.98 -20.80
C SER A 146 -2.08 4.43 -22.17
N ILE A 147 -3.17 3.66 -22.25
CA ILE A 147 -3.70 3.13 -23.52
C ILE A 147 -4.22 4.27 -24.41
N ASP A 148 -4.95 5.22 -23.82
CA ASP A 148 -5.49 6.35 -24.60
C ASP A 148 -4.38 7.26 -25.16
N ASN A 149 -3.24 7.39 -24.48
CA ASN A 149 -2.08 8.13 -24.99
C ASN A 149 -1.42 7.47 -26.23
N TYR A 150 -1.57 6.16 -26.45
CA TYR A 150 -1.10 5.49 -27.67
C TYR A 150 -2.05 5.68 -28.87
N LEU A 151 -3.29 6.12 -28.64
CA LEU A 151 -4.28 6.35 -29.71
C LEU A 151 -4.30 7.79 -30.23
N LEU A 152 -3.49 8.69 -29.67
CA LEU A 152 -3.40 10.10 -30.03
C LEU A 152 -2.17 10.44 -30.89
N HIS A 153 -1.51 9.43 -31.48
CA HIS A 153 -0.41 9.61 -32.46
C HIS A 153 -0.71 9.00 -33.81
#